data_fbda78e82753c09cad34cd8f360af0ff
#
_entry.id   fbda78e82753c09cad34cd8f360af0ff
#
_cell.length_a   1.000
_cell.length_b   1.000
_cell.length_c   1.000
_cell.angle_alpha   90.00
_cell.angle_beta   90.00
_cell.angle_gamma   90.00
#
_symmetry.space_group_name_H-M   'P 1'
#
loop_
_entity.id
_entity.type
_entity.pdbx_description
1 polymer ?
#
loop_
_entity_poly.entity_id
_entity_poly.type
_entity_poly.pdbx_seq_one_letter_code
_entity_poly.pdbx_strand_id
1 'polypeptide(L)'
;TPIIAGGILFAVLGMLLILDPTKISFNGNIGEWLTIASAAACAMEILVLGRFANSCDPKAFCFTQLVTVTFWSTLYCIVFEDVRFDPTPVTYVYMAILIGMIVFNQVMMCWAQKFVSPTRAVLIYTLEPVFAGIIGYAIGEPFTKGAVVGAVMVVLSILISSWLPGYLKNRGYISK
;
A
#
# COMPACT_ATOMS: atom_id res chain seq x y z
N THR A 1 -0.58 19.58 9.13
CA THR A 1 -1.75 20.49 9.16
C THR A 1 -3.01 19.70 9.54
N PRO A 2 -3.97 20.27 10.29
CA PRO A 2 -5.19 19.57 10.73
C PRO A 2 -6.00 19.00 9.55
N ILE A 3 -5.92 19.62 8.39
CA ILE A 3 -6.60 19.17 7.16
C ILE A 3 -6.09 17.81 6.70
N ILE A 4 -4.77 17.60 6.75
CA ILE A 4 -4.18 16.30 6.38
C ILE A 4 -4.59 15.23 7.40
N ALA A 5 -4.61 15.57 8.69
CA ALA A 5 -5.06 14.63 9.72
C ALA A 5 -6.54 14.25 9.54
N GLY A 6 -7.40 15.22 9.21
CA GLY A 6 -8.80 14.98 8.87
C GLY A 6 -8.95 14.07 7.63
N GLY A 7 -8.15 14.31 6.60
CA GLY A 7 -8.12 13.46 5.41
C GLY A 7 -7.70 12.02 5.72
N ILE A 8 -6.66 11.83 6.52
CA ILE A 8 -6.22 10.49 6.96
C ILE A 8 -7.34 9.78 7.73
N LEU A 9 -7.98 10.46 8.68
CA LEU A 9 -9.10 9.88 9.42
C LEU A 9 -10.24 9.45 8.48
N PHE A 10 -10.55 10.27 7.49
CA PHE A 10 -11.59 9.99 6.52
C PHE A 10 -11.23 8.82 5.60
N ALA A 11 -9.94 8.67 5.24
CA ALA A 11 -9.43 7.52 4.50
C ALA A 11 -9.55 6.22 5.32
N VAL A 12 -9.17 6.26 6.61
CA VAL A 12 -9.26 5.11 7.51
C VAL A 12 -10.71 4.66 7.68
N LEU A 13 -11.63 5.60 7.89
CA LEU A 13 -13.06 5.27 8.00
C LEU A 13 -13.61 4.69 6.69
N GLY A 14 -13.22 5.25 5.54
CA GLY A 14 -13.59 4.69 4.23
C GLY A 14 -13.06 3.27 4.03
N MET A 15 -11.82 3.02 4.43
CA MET A 15 -11.21 1.69 4.35
C MET A 15 -11.90 0.66 5.24
N LEU A 16 -12.28 1.05 6.46
CA LEU A 16 -13.07 0.19 7.36
C LEU A 16 -14.42 -0.19 6.75
N LEU A 17 -15.08 0.73 6.04
CA LEU A 17 -16.35 0.44 5.36
C LEU A 17 -16.17 -0.50 4.15
N ILE A 18 -15.04 -0.41 3.43
CA ILE A 18 -14.70 -1.33 2.34
C ILE A 18 -14.51 -2.75 2.87
N LEU A 19 -13.80 -2.89 3.99
CA LEU A 19 -13.46 -4.18 4.59
C LEU A 19 -14.63 -4.85 5.32
N ASP A 20 -15.78 -4.19 5.44
CA ASP A 20 -16.95 -4.67 6.18
C ASP A 20 -16.62 -4.99 7.67
N PRO A 21 -16.69 -4.00 8.57
CA PRO A 21 -16.25 -4.13 9.95
C PRO A 21 -16.98 -5.24 10.73
N THR A 22 -18.13 -5.71 10.25
CA THR A 22 -18.87 -6.82 10.87
C THR A 22 -18.20 -8.18 10.68
N LYS A 23 -17.30 -8.30 9.70
CA LYS A 23 -16.53 -9.51 9.39
C LYS A 23 -15.14 -9.52 10.03
N ILE A 24 -14.72 -8.38 10.61
CA ILE A 24 -13.42 -8.27 11.29
C ILE A 24 -13.57 -8.86 12.69
N SER A 25 -12.98 -10.02 12.93
CA SER A 25 -12.86 -10.60 14.26
C SER A 25 -11.39 -10.60 14.67
N PHE A 26 -11.08 -9.94 15.79
CA PHE A 26 -9.74 -9.97 16.37
C PHE A 26 -9.72 -11.02 17.48
N ASN A 27 -9.06 -12.14 17.25
CA ASN A 27 -8.99 -13.27 18.18
C ASN A 27 -7.64 -13.36 18.91
N GLY A 28 -6.73 -12.40 18.69
CA GLY A 28 -5.39 -12.39 19.29
C GLY A 28 -4.47 -13.49 18.78
N ASN A 29 -4.76 -14.06 17.62
CA ASN A 29 -3.91 -15.10 17.01
C ASN A 29 -2.58 -14.53 16.55
N ILE A 30 -1.54 -15.38 16.53
CA ILE A 30 -0.18 -14.98 16.11
C ILE A 30 -0.16 -14.38 14.70
N GLY A 31 -1.01 -14.84 13.79
CA GLY A 31 -1.15 -14.29 12.45
C GLY A 31 -1.62 -12.83 12.43
N GLU A 32 -2.53 -12.46 13.34
CA GLU A 32 -3.01 -11.06 13.47
C GLU A 32 -1.90 -10.14 13.97
N TRP A 33 -1.10 -10.59 14.94
CA TRP A 33 0.07 -9.85 15.42
C TRP A 33 1.14 -9.69 14.35
N LEU A 34 1.39 -10.74 13.56
CA LEU A 34 2.31 -10.69 12.42
C LEU A 34 1.81 -9.73 11.34
N THR A 35 0.51 -9.66 11.10
CA THR A 35 -0.09 -8.70 10.16
C THR A 35 0.10 -7.26 10.62
N ILE A 36 -0.10 -6.98 11.92
CA ILE A 36 0.15 -5.65 12.49
C ILE A 36 1.64 -5.29 12.37
N ALA A 37 2.54 -6.21 12.69
CA ALA A 37 3.97 -6.01 12.56
C ALA A 37 4.38 -5.75 11.10
N SER A 38 3.81 -6.49 10.14
CA SER A 38 4.01 -6.28 8.71
C SER A 38 3.53 -4.90 8.26
N ALA A 39 2.34 -4.47 8.70
CA ALA A 39 1.83 -3.13 8.39
C ALA A 39 2.75 -2.02 8.93
N ALA A 40 3.28 -2.19 10.15
CA ALA A 40 4.25 -1.25 10.72
C ALA A 40 5.57 -1.23 9.92
N ALA A 41 6.05 -2.40 9.46
CA ALA A 41 7.24 -2.50 8.61
C ALA A 41 7.04 -1.81 7.25
N CYS A 42 5.88 -2.00 6.61
CA CYS A 42 5.52 -1.32 5.36
C CYS A 42 5.45 0.21 5.54
N ALA A 43 4.87 0.68 6.64
CA ALA A 43 4.86 2.11 6.95
C ALA A 43 6.28 2.67 7.11
N MET A 44 7.16 1.92 7.79
CA MET A 44 8.57 2.30 7.96
C MET A 44 9.30 2.32 6.61
N GLU A 45 9.07 1.34 5.74
CA GLU A 45 9.62 1.29 4.39
C GLU A 45 9.29 2.57 3.60
N ILE A 46 8.02 2.98 3.58
CA ILE A 46 7.57 4.19 2.88
C ILE A 46 8.26 5.44 3.43
N LEU A 47 8.42 5.54 4.76
CA LEU A 47 9.10 6.67 5.41
C LEU A 47 10.58 6.72 5.07
N VAL A 48 11.27 5.57 5.14
CA VAL A 48 12.69 5.45 4.82
C VAL A 48 12.92 5.78 3.34
N LEU A 49 12.14 5.18 2.46
CA LEU A 49 12.23 5.43 1.03
C LEU A 49 12.01 6.91 0.70
N GLY A 50 10.96 7.53 1.28
CA GLY A 50 10.69 8.96 1.08
C GLY A 50 11.79 9.88 1.62
N ARG A 51 12.49 9.47 2.69
CA ARG A 51 13.62 10.23 3.24
C ARG A 51 14.86 10.18 2.34
N PHE A 52 15.13 9.03 1.75
CA PHE A 52 16.32 8.80 0.93
C PHE A 52 16.08 8.94 -0.59
N ALA A 53 14.84 9.13 -1.02
CA ALA A 53 14.46 9.18 -2.44
C ALA A 53 15.25 10.20 -3.27
N ASN A 54 15.64 11.34 -2.69
CA ASN A 54 16.40 12.38 -3.36
C ASN A 54 17.93 12.21 -3.25
N SER A 55 18.39 11.33 -2.35
CA SER A 55 19.83 11.13 -2.07
C SER A 55 20.41 9.92 -2.76
N CYS A 56 19.58 9.00 -3.25
CA CYS A 56 19.98 7.75 -3.87
C CYS A 56 19.40 7.61 -5.29
N ASP A 57 20.08 6.86 -6.14
CA ASP A 57 19.49 6.42 -7.42
C ASP A 57 18.36 5.42 -7.12
N PRO A 58 17.12 5.67 -7.61
CA PRO A 58 15.98 4.76 -7.36
C PRO A 58 16.24 3.34 -7.82
N LYS A 59 16.97 3.17 -8.92
CA LYS A 59 17.26 1.84 -9.46
C LYS A 59 18.20 1.06 -8.54
N ALA A 60 19.28 1.72 -8.05
CA ALA A 60 20.22 1.10 -7.12
C ALA A 60 19.54 0.77 -5.78
N PHE A 61 18.72 1.69 -5.28
CA PHE A 61 17.96 1.47 -4.04
C PHE A 61 17.00 0.28 -4.17
N CYS A 62 16.18 0.27 -5.23
CA CYS A 62 15.24 -0.82 -5.52
C CYS A 62 15.96 -2.16 -5.66
N PHE A 63 17.07 -2.20 -6.41
CA PHE A 63 17.87 -3.41 -6.60
C PHE A 63 18.39 -3.95 -5.26
N THR A 64 19.00 -3.10 -4.44
CA THR A 64 19.52 -3.49 -3.12
C THR A 64 18.41 -4.03 -2.22
N GLN A 65 17.25 -3.38 -2.23
CA GLN A 65 16.09 -3.81 -1.44
C GLN A 65 15.60 -5.18 -1.88
N LEU A 66 15.40 -5.41 -3.19
CA LEU A 66 14.96 -6.70 -3.73
C LEU A 66 15.95 -7.81 -3.43
N VAL A 67 17.24 -7.56 -3.58
CA VAL A 67 18.30 -8.54 -3.25
C VAL A 67 18.26 -8.88 -1.75
N THR A 68 18.15 -7.88 -0.89
CA THR A 68 18.11 -8.08 0.56
C THR A 68 16.88 -8.90 0.97
N VAL A 69 15.70 -8.56 0.46
CA VAL A 69 14.46 -9.30 0.77
C VAL A 69 14.57 -10.74 0.24
N THR A 70 15.06 -10.94 -0.97
CA THR A 70 15.23 -12.28 -1.56
C THR A 70 16.18 -13.10 -0.72
N PHE A 71 17.32 -12.53 -0.30
CA PHE A 71 18.30 -13.24 0.54
C PHE A 71 17.69 -13.70 1.86
N TRP A 72 17.04 -12.80 2.60
CA TRP A 72 16.46 -13.13 3.89
C TRP A 72 15.27 -14.09 3.77
N SER A 73 14.41 -13.94 2.75
CA SER A 73 13.29 -14.84 2.51
C SER A 73 13.77 -16.24 2.14
N THR A 74 14.81 -16.34 1.30
CA THR A 74 15.40 -17.64 0.94
C THR A 74 16.03 -18.33 2.15
N LEU A 75 16.77 -17.57 2.97
CA LEU A 75 17.37 -18.09 4.20
C LEU A 75 16.30 -18.61 5.17
N TYR A 76 15.20 -17.84 5.33
CA TYR A 76 14.07 -18.24 6.18
C TYR A 76 13.44 -19.56 5.67
N CYS A 77 13.15 -19.65 4.38
CA CYS A 77 12.57 -20.84 3.77
C CYS A 77 13.45 -22.09 4.00
N ILE A 78 14.77 -21.97 3.78
CA ILE A 78 15.70 -23.10 3.96
C ILE A 78 15.77 -23.57 5.41
N VAL A 79 15.68 -22.64 6.38
CA VAL A 79 15.87 -22.95 7.81
C VAL A 79 14.58 -23.44 8.48
N PHE A 80 13.42 -22.88 8.09
CA PHE A 80 12.18 -23.06 8.85
C PHE A 80 11.07 -23.79 8.08
N GLU A 81 11.21 -23.99 6.75
CA GLU A 81 10.16 -24.60 5.95
C GLU A 81 10.66 -25.85 5.19
N ASP A 82 9.86 -26.91 5.21
CA ASP A 82 10.03 -28.06 4.32
C ASP A 82 9.48 -27.70 2.92
N VAL A 83 10.32 -27.06 2.12
CA VAL A 83 9.94 -26.61 0.77
C VAL A 83 9.75 -27.82 -0.14
N ARG A 84 8.51 -28.25 -0.30
CA ARG A 84 8.12 -29.21 -1.34
C ARG A 84 7.68 -28.44 -2.57
N PHE A 85 8.56 -28.36 -3.55
CA PHE A 85 8.30 -27.61 -4.77
C PHE A 85 8.04 -28.61 -5.92
N ASP A 86 6.77 -28.75 -6.26
CA ASP A 86 6.33 -29.55 -7.43
C ASP A 86 5.45 -28.67 -8.36
N PRO A 87 6.07 -27.72 -9.09
CA PRO A 87 5.34 -26.76 -9.88
C PRO A 87 4.89 -27.34 -11.22
N THR A 88 3.63 -27.13 -11.54
CA THR A 88 3.12 -27.36 -12.89
C THR A 88 3.65 -26.25 -13.84
N PRO A 89 3.69 -26.50 -15.17
CA PRO A 89 4.07 -25.45 -16.15
C PRO A 89 3.27 -24.16 -16.02
N VAL A 90 1.99 -24.26 -15.63
CA VAL A 90 1.10 -23.12 -15.38
C VAL A 90 1.57 -22.31 -14.17
N THR A 91 2.05 -22.97 -13.13
CA THR A 91 2.60 -22.33 -11.92
C THR A 91 3.80 -21.44 -12.26
N TYR A 92 4.71 -21.90 -13.12
CA TYR A 92 5.84 -21.08 -13.56
C TYR A 92 5.42 -19.81 -14.29
N VAL A 93 4.38 -19.90 -15.15
CA VAL A 93 3.85 -18.74 -15.86
C VAL A 93 3.28 -17.71 -14.87
N TYR A 94 2.46 -18.14 -13.92
CA TYR A 94 1.93 -17.24 -12.89
C TYR A 94 3.02 -16.63 -12.01
N MET A 95 4.03 -17.41 -11.62
CA MET A 95 5.17 -16.91 -10.86
C MET A 95 5.94 -15.83 -11.65
N ALA A 96 6.20 -16.05 -12.94
CA ALA A 96 6.89 -15.09 -13.78
C ALA A 96 6.10 -13.77 -13.91
N ILE A 97 4.78 -13.86 -14.08
CA ILE A 97 3.90 -12.67 -14.11
C ILE A 97 3.95 -11.93 -12.78
N LEU A 98 3.80 -12.62 -11.65
CA LEU A 98 3.83 -12.02 -10.32
C LEU A 98 5.18 -11.34 -10.04
N ILE A 99 6.30 -12.00 -10.36
CA ILE A 99 7.64 -11.40 -10.22
C ILE A 99 7.75 -10.12 -11.04
N GLY A 100 7.30 -10.15 -12.30
CA GLY A 100 7.31 -8.96 -13.17
C GLY A 100 6.49 -7.82 -12.58
N MET A 101 5.29 -8.10 -12.06
CA MET A 101 4.42 -7.11 -11.42
C MET A 101 5.04 -6.54 -10.14
N ILE A 102 5.65 -7.37 -9.29
CA ILE A 102 6.30 -6.94 -8.04
C ILE A 102 7.49 -6.02 -8.37
N VAL A 103 8.36 -6.43 -9.29
CA VAL A 103 9.52 -5.63 -9.69
C VAL A 103 9.08 -4.29 -10.29
N PHE A 104 8.09 -4.31 -11.18
CA PHE A 104 7.53 -3.10 -11.77
C PHE A 104 6.97 -2.15 -10.72
N ASN A 105 6.14 -2.68 -9.80
CA ASN A 105 5.56 -1.90 -8.70
C ASN A 105 6.64 -1.26 -7.83
N GLN A 106 7.68 -2.03 -7.45
CA GLN A 106 8.76 -1.54 -6.59
C GLN A 106 9.57 -0.43 -7.27
N VAL A 107 9.90 -0.59 -8.55
CA VAL A 107 10.61 0.44 -9.32
C VAL A 107 9.77 1.72 -9.43
N MET A 108 8.47 1.58 -9.73
CA MET A 108 7.54 2.72 -9.81
C MET A 108 7.38 3.42 -8.47
N MET A 109 7.28 2.67 -7.38
CA MET A 109 7.21 3.22 -6.03
C MET A 109 8.47 4.03 -5.69
N CYS A 110 9.66 3.47 -5.92
CA CYS A 110 10.93 4.16 -5.68
C CYS A 110 11.08 5.43 -6.54
N TRP A 111 10.64 5.39 -7.79
CA TRP A 111 10.69 6.54 -8.68
C TRP A 111 9.68 7.62 -8.29
N ALA A 112 8.44 7.24 -8.00
CA ALA A 112 7.36 8.17 -7.67
C ALA A 112 7.62 8.94 -6.36
N GLN A 113 8.23 8.31 -5.36
CA GLN A 113 8.54 8.95 -4.08
C GLN A 113 9.60 10.06 -4.17
N LYS A 114 10.29 10.22 -5.29
CA LYS A 114 11.09 11.42 -5.55
C LYS A 114 10.24 12.69 -5.71
N PHE A 115 9.01 12.54 -6.17
CA PHE A 115 8.13 13.65 -6.52
C PHE A 115 7.01 13.87 -5.50
N VAL A 116 6.74 12.87 -4.67
CA VAL A 116 5.61 12.85 -3.74
C VAL A 116 6.09 12.63 -2.31
N SER A 117 5.60 13.45 -1.37
CA SER A 117 5.92 13.23 0.05
C SER A 117 5.37 11.89 0.57
N PRO A 118 6.02 11.25 1.55
CA PRO A 118 5.58 9.96 2.10
C PRO A 118 4.10 9.95 2.51
N THR A 119 3.63 11.03 3.15
CA THR A 119 2.22 11.14 3.58
C THR A 119 1.24 11.12 2.40
N ARG A 120 1.58 11.78 1.29
CA ARG A 120 0.74 11.76 0.08
C ARG A 120 0.82 10.40 -0.61
N ALA A 121 1.99 9.76 -0.61
CA ALA A 121 2.15 8.42 -1.16
C ALA A 121 1.24 7.42 -0.43
N VAL A 122 1.22 7.42 0.91
CA VAL A 122 0.32 6.57 1.70
C VAL A 122 -1.14 6.80 1.34
N LEU A 123 -1.58 8.06 1.20
CA LEU A 123 -2.95 8.38 0.80
C LEU A 123 -3.30 7.84 -0.59
N ILE A 124 -2.35 7.89 -1.54
CA ILE A 124 -2.55 7.33 -2.88
C ILE A 124 -2.65 5.80 -2.81
N TYR A 125 -1.84 5.14 -1.97
CA TYR A 125 -1.91 3.69 -1.78
C TYR A 125 -3.23 3.22 -1.17
N THR A 126 -3.95 4.07 -0.42
CA THR A 126 -5.31 3.73 0.04
C THR A 126 -6.33 3.57 -1.10
N LEU A 127 -5.98 3.91 -2.35
CA LEU A 127 -6.79 3.57 -3.53
C LEU A 127 -6.68 2.10 -3.95
N GLU A 128 -5.69 1.37 -3.47
CA GLU A 128 -5.48 -0.03 -3.83
C GLU A 128 -6.73 -0.89 -3.59
N PRO A 129 -7.38 -0.87 -2.40
CA PRO A 129 -8.62 -1.61 -2.18
C PRO A 129 -9.79 -1.14 -3.05
N VAL A 130 -9.80 0.14 -3.45
CA VAL A 130 -10.83 0.67 -4.36
C VAL A 130 -10.68 0.04 -5.74
N PHE A 131 -9.47 0.02 -6.29
CA PHE A 131 -9.20 -0.64 -7.57
C PHE A 131 -9.42 -2.14 -7.52
N ALA A 132 -8.98 -2.80 -6.43
CA ALA A 132 -9.23 -4.22 -6.20
C ALA A 132 -10.74 -4.52 -6.20
N GLY A 133 -11.54 -3.69 -5.53
CA GLY A 133 -13.01 -3.82 -5.53
C GLY A 133 -13.63 -3.64 -6.91
N ILE A 134 -13.15 -2.67 -7.71
CA ILE A 134 -13.64 -2.46 -9.09
C ILE A 134 -13.33 -3.68 -9.96
N ILE A 135 -12.12 -4.23 -9.86
CA ILE A 135 -11.71 -5.43 -10.60
C ILE A 135 -12.53 -6.64 -10.13
N GLY A 136 -12.69 -6.83 -8.80
CA GLY A 136 -13.50 -7.89 -8.23
C GLY A 136 -14.94 -7.85 -8.75
N TYR A 137 -15.56 -6.67 -8.80
CA TYR A 137 -16.88 -6.48 -9.37
C TYR A 137 -16.93 -6.85 -10.86
N ALA A 138 -15.91 -6.49 -11.64
CA ALA A 138 -15.85 -6.81 -13.07
C ALA A 138 -15.75 -8.32 -13.34
N ILE A 139 -15.20 -9.10 -12.41
CA ILE A 139 -15.13 -10.57 -12.49
C ILE A 139 -16.32 -11.28 -11.80
N GLY A 140 -17.32 -10.50 -11.32
CA GLY A 140 -18.58 -11.04 -10.80
C GLY A 140 -18.67 -11.15 -9.28
N GLU A 141 -17.74 -10.57 -8.52
CA GLU A 141 -17.85 -10.51 -7.07
C GLU A 141 -18.91 -9.49 -6.62
N PRO A 142 -19.72 -9.80 -5.59
CA PRO A 142 -20.76 -8.90 -5.13
C PRO A 142 -20.15 -7.67 -4.45
N PHE A 143 -20.48 -6.49 -4.97
CA PHE A 143 -20.06 -5.22 -4.36
C PHE A 143 -21.09 -4.80 -3.30
N THR A 144 -20.65 -4.69 -2.04
CA THR A 144 -21.54 -4.25 -0.96
C THR A 144 -21.75 -2.74 -1.01
N LYS A 145 -22.95 -2.27 -0.61
CA LYS A 145 -23.24 -0.83 -0.54
C LYS A 145 -22.24 -0.08 0.36
N GLY A 146 -21.77 -0.73 1.44
CA GLY A 146 -20.73 -0.19 2.30
C GLY A 146 -19.41 0.03 1.58
N ALA A 147 -19.00 -0.90 0.71
CA ALA A 147 -17.79 -0.78 -0.08
C ALA A 147 -17.84 0.42 -1.06
N VAL A 148 -19.00 0.69 -1.67
CA VAL A 148 -19.18 1.87 -2.54
C VAL A 148 -18.99 3.17 -1.76
N VAL A 149 -19.65 3.28 -0.60
CA VAL A 149 -19.54 4.46 0.26
C VAL A 149 -18.10 4.64 0.75
N GLY A 150 -17.46 3.56 1.19
CA GLY A 150 -16.07 3.55 1.62
C GLY A 150 -15.11 3.99 0.51
N ALA A 151 -15.30 3.49 -0.72
CA ALA A 151 -14.50 3.89 -1.88
C ALA A 151 -14.63 5.40 -2.18
N VAL A 152 -15.84 5.93 -2.15
CA VAL A 152 -16.08 7.37 -2.32
C VAL A 152 -15.38 8.18 -1.23
N MET A 153 -15.46 7.74 0.04
CA MET A 153 -14.78 8.38 1.16
C MET A 153 -13.26 8.39 0.98
N VAL A 154 -12.66 7.30 0.56
CA VAL A 154 -11.22 7.21 0.27
C VAL A 154 -10.82 8.19 -0.83
N VAL A 155 -11.53 8.22 -1.95
CA VAL A 155 -11.26 9.16 -3.04
C VAL A 155 -11.39 10.61 -2.57
N LEU A 156 -12.44 10.96 -1.84
CA LEU A 156 -12.64 12.30 -1.29
C LEU A 156 -11.52 12.68 -0.30
N SER A 157 -11.04 11.74 0.52
CA SER A 157 -9.94 12.00 1.45
C SER A 157 -8.66 12.43 0.74
N ILE A 158 -8.35 11.79 -0.39
CA ILE A 158 -7.19 12.10 -1.22
C ILE A 158 -7.34 13.48 -1.85
N LEU A 159 -8.50 13.78 -2.42
CA LEU A 159 -8.78 15.08 -3.00
C LEU A 159 -8.63 16.20 -1.96
N ILE A 160 -9.23 16.03 -0.79
CA ILE A 160 -9.15 17.00 0.32
C ILE A 160 -7.69 17.17 0.77
N SER A 161 -6.96 16.08 0.96
CA SER A 161 -5.58 16.13 1.48
C SER A 161 -4.57 16.65 0.46
N SER A 162 -4.83 16.47 -0.83
CA SER A 162 -3.91 16.85 -1.89
C SER A 162 -4.18 18.27 -2.41
N TRP A 163 -5.43 18.62 -2.61
CA TRP A 163 -5.82 19.90 -3.22
C TRP A 163 -6.07 21.04 -2.22
N LEU A 164 -6.72 20.73 -1.11
CA LEU A 164 -7.17 21.77 -0.17
C LEU A 164 -6.01 22.53 0.49
N PRO A 165 -4.89 21.92 0.90
CA PRO A 165 -3.77 22.68 1.45
C PRO A 165 -3.14 23.63 0.44
N GLY A 166 -3.04 23.23 -0.83
CA GLY A 166 -2.55 24.08 -1.92
C GLY A 166 -3.45 25.27 -2.20
N TYR A 167 -4.75 25.04 -2.25
CA TYR A 167 -5.76 26.06 -2.49
C TYR A 167 -5.83 27.11 -1.36
N LEU A 168 -5.80 26.65 -0.10
CA LEU A 168 -5.83 27.53 1.06
C LEU A 168 -4.54 28.35 1.23
N LYS A 169 -3.39 27.77 0.86
CA LYS A 169 -2.12 28.50 0.83
C LYS A 169 -2.12 29.61 -0.21
N ASN A 170 -2.67 29.35 -1.40
CA ASN A 170 -2.77 30.37 -2.47
C ASN A 170 -3.74 31.52 -2.14
N ARG A 171 -4.71 31.27 -1.25
CA ARG A 171 -5.64 32.30 -0.77
C ARG A 171 -5.20 32.99 0.53
N GLY A 172 -4.03 32.67 1.08
CA GLY A 172 -3.51 33.32 2.28
C GLY A 172 -4.15 32.89 3.60
N TYR A 173 -4.96 31.82 3.61
CA TYR A 173 -5.63 31.33 4.82
C TYR A 173 -4.72 30.48 5.72
N ILE A 174 -3.57 30.04 5.22
CA ILE A 174 -2.58 29.27 6.00
C ILE A 174 -1.22 29.92 5.78
N SER A 175 -0.65 30.50 6.85
CA SER A 175 0.73 30.94 6.92
C SER A 175 1.66 29.70 7.01
N LYS A 176 2.94 29.92 6.63
CA LYS A 176 4.01 28.88 6.65
C LYS A 176 4.07 28.11 7.94
#